data_0880f549c0183ef449978f7604c62967
#
_entry.id   0880f549c0183ef449978f7604c62967
#
_cell.length_a   1.000
_cell.length_b   1.000
_cell.length_c   1.000
_cell.angle_alpha   90.00
_cell.angle_beta   90.00
_cell.angle_gamma   90.00
#
_symmetry.space_group_name_H-M   'P 1'
#
loop_
_entity.id
_entity.type
_entity.pdbx_description
1 polymer ?
#
loop_
_entity_poly.entity_id
_entity_poly.type
_entity_poly.pdbx_seq_one_letter_code
_entity_poly.pdbx_strand_id
1 'polypeptide(L)'
;GILGVPIAMLPTPVPNSMIYGTVQPGIPGLEALAGVPVCGAAGDQQSALFGQTCFAPGEAKNTYGTGCFTLMNVGDKPVRSRAGLLTSVAWQVNGKTTYALEGSVFNGGSTIQWLRDELGIISSAPEIDVLAATVPDSGGVVVVPAFTGLGVPYWDMYARGAILGVTRGTGRAHIARAVLSCIAAQVTDLMLAMRQDAGCDIALLRADGGASVSDVLLQMQADLLRIPVDRPEMVETTAFGAAALAGLSCGFWRDLEELSTLRRSQRVFLPERPQADCDAYYRLWKRAVGRASDWIEH
;
A
#
# COMPACT_ATOMS: atom_id res chain seq x y z
N GLY A 1 11.07 -15.48 -26.88
CA GLY A 1 11.21 -14.44 -25.86
C GLY A 1 11.95 -14.94 -24.62
N ILE A 2 12.20 -14.07 -23.63
CA ILE A 2 12.99 -14.36 -22.42
C ILE A 2 12.48 -15.60 -21.66
N LEU A 3 11.17 -15.79 -21.60
CA LEU A 3 10.55 -16.91 -20.88
C LEU A 3 10.29 -18.15 -21.76
N GLY A 4 10.68 -18.14 -23.02
CA GLY A 4 10.46 -19.25 -23.95
C GLY A 4 8.99 -19.53 -24.28
N VAL A 5 8.05 -18.70 -23.80
CA VAL A 5 6.62 -18.85 -24.07
C VAL A 5 6.31 -18.35 -25.48
N PRO A 6 5.66 -19.17 -26.35
CA PRO A 6 5.24 -18.73 -27.68
C PRO A 6 4.24 -17.53 -27.58
N ILE A 7 4.42 -16.51 -28.40
CA ILE A 7 3.55 -15.31 -28.41
C ILE A 7 2.08 -15.69 -28.65
N ALA A 8 1.83 -16.71 -29.47
CA ALA A 8 0.48 -17.20 -29.75
C ALA A 8 -0.26 -17.76 -28.54
N MET A 9 0.44 -18.05 -27.44
CA MET A 9 -0.14 -18.49 -26.17
C MET A 9 -0.46 -17.33 -25.21
N LEU A 10 0.01 -16.13 -25.53
CA LEU A 10 -0.21 -14.95 -24.68
C LEU A 10 -1.50 -14.23 -25.10
N PRO A 11 -2.25 -13.67 -24.15
CA PRO A 11 -3.41 -12.83 -24.49
C PRO A 11 -2.93 -11.56 -25.19
N THR A 12 -3.81 -10.99 -26.01
CA THR A 12 -3.58 -9.68 -26.63
C THR A 12 -3.72 -8.59 -25.57
N PRO A 13 -2.69 -7.77 -25.31
CA PRO A 13 -2.82 -6.62 -24.43
C PRO A 13 -3.83 -5.62 -24.98
N VAL A 14 -4.69 -5.12 -24.10
CA VAL A 14 -5.74 -4.14 -24.47
C VAL A 14 -5.77 -3.01 -23.43
N PRO A 15 -6.31 -1.81 -23.79
CA PRO A 15 -6.49 -0.73 -22.82
C PRO A 15 -7.35 -1.12 -21.64
N ASN A 16 -7.13 -0.48 -20.47
CA ASN A 16 -7.88 -0.74 -19.26
C ASN A 16 -9.33 -0.25 -19.31
N SER A 17 -9.61 0.73 -20.18
CA SER A 17 -10.93 1.32 -20.36
C SER A 17 -11.28 1.25 -21.85
N MET A 18 -12.01 0.21 -22.21
CA MET A 18 -12.57 -0.01 -23.57
C MET A 18 -13.68 -1.06 -23.50
N ILE A 19 -14.53 -1.14 -24.48
CA ILE A 19 -15.54 -2.21 -24.59
C ILE A 19 -14.85 -3.48 -25.09
N TYR A 20 -14.70 -4.49 -24.21
CA TYR A 20 -14.12 -5.80 -24.55
C TYR A 20 -15.16 -6.74 -25.17
N GLY A 21 -16.43 -6.56 -24.84
CA GLY A 21 -17.57 -7.35 -25.27
C GLY A 21 -18.81 -7.01 -24.47
N THR A 22 -19.83 -7.85 -24.58
CA THR A 22 -21.09 -7.72 -23.84
C THR A 22 -21.44 -9.03 -23.14
N VAL A 23 -22.15 -8.94 -22.02
CA VAL A 23 -22.70 -10.10 -21.33
C VAL A 23 -23.65 -10.83 -22.27
N GLN A 24 -23.40 -12.11 -22.53
CA GLN A 24 -24.23 -12.92 -23.43
C GLN A 24 -25.58 -13.25 -22.78
N PRO A 25 -26.66 -13.32 -23.56
CA PRO A 25 -27.95 -13.79 -23.04
C PRO A 25 -27.88 -15.28 -22.62
N GLY A 26 -28.70 -15.66 -21.67
CA GLY A 26 -28.82 -17.06 -21.24
C GLY A 26 -27.74 -17.55 -20.26
N ILE A 27 -26.93 -16.68 -19.69
CA ILE A 27 -25.99 -17.02 -18.60
C ILE A 27 -26.78 -17.07 -17.29
N PRO A 28 -26.87 -18.26 -16.60
CA PRO A 28 -27.61 -18.37 -15.35
C PRO A 28 -27.14 -17.38 -14.28
N GLY A 29 -28.09 -16.65 -13.71
CA GLY A 29 -27.83 -15.62 -12.67
C GLY A 29 -27.39 -14.25 -13.21
N LEU A 30 -27.20 -14.11 -14.52
CA LEU A 30 -26.83 -12.84 -15.18
C LEU A 30 -27.86 -12.37 -16.21
N GLU A 31 -29.09 -12.90 -16.16
CA GLU A 31 -30.14 -12.62 -17.14
C GLU A 31 -30.45 -11.11 -17.25
N ALA A 32 -30.46 -10.42 -16.09
CA ALA A 32 -30.70 -8.99 -16.04
C ALA A 32 -29.55 -8.14 -16.63
N LEU A 33 -28.38 -8.74 -16.82
CA LEU A 33 -27.19 -8.06 -17.37
C LEU A 33 -26.95 -8.36 -18.84
N ALA A 34 -27.84 -9.14 -19.51
CA ALA A 34 -27.69 -9.46 -20.92
C ALA A 34 -27.56 -8.19 -21.78
N GLY A 35 -26.52 -8.12 -22.60
CA GLY A 35 -26.19 -6.96 -23.42
C GLY A 35 -25.43 -5.85 -22.72
N VAL A 36 -25.22 -5.90 -21.40
CA VAL A 36 -24.42 -4.94 -20.67
C VAL A 36 -22.95 -5.06 -21.11
N PRO A 37 -22.25 -3.94 -21.44
CA PRO A 37 -20.87 -3.99 -21.85
C PRO A 37 -19.92 -4.38 -20.70
N VAL A 38 -18.92 -5.22 -20.99
CA VAL A 38 -17.76 -5.49 -20.15
C VAL A 38 -16.64 -4.60 -20.64
N CYS A 39 -16.24 -3.60 -19.84
CA CYS A 39 -15.50 -2.47 -20.41
C CYS A 39 -14.47 -1.81 -19.48
N GLY A 40 -14.17 -2.41 -18.31
CA GLY A 40 -13.11 -1.99 -17.40
C GLY A 40 -12.36 -3.20 -16.87
N ALA A 41 -11.03 -3.19 -16.97
CA ALA A 41 -10.18 -4.24 -16.40
C ALA A 41 -8.84 -3.66 -15.95
N ALA A 42 -8.40 -4.02 -14.75
CA ALA A 42 -7.08 -3.68 -14.23
C ALA A 42 -6.62 -4.75 -13.23
N GLY A 43 -5.31 -4.86 -13.01
CA GLY A 43 -4.80 -5.55 -11.84
C GLY A 43 -5.27 -4.87 -10.56
N ASP A 44 -5.41 -5.61 -9.47
CA ASP A 44 -5.99 -5.12 -8.22
C ASP A 44 -5.28 -3.86 -7.69
N GLN A 45 -3.95 -3.85 -7.71
CA GLN A 45 -3.16 -2.74 -7.22
C GLN A 45 -3.26 -1.50 -8.12
N GLN A 46 -3.27 -1.69 -9.45
CA GLN A 46 -3.48 -0.63 -10.43
C GLN A 46 -4.90 -0.07 -10.34
N SER A 47 -5.88 -0.95 -10.14
CA SER A 47 -7.27 -0.58 -9.91
C SER A 47 -7.42 0.26 -8.65
N ALA A 48 -6.77 -0.13 -7.54
CA ALA A 48 -6.77 0.64 -6.30
C ALA A 48 -6.12 2.03 -6.48
N LEU A 49 -4.99 2.11 -7.21
CA LEU A 49 -4.35 3.39 -7.54
C LEU A 49 -5.30 4.31 -8.33
N PHE A 50 -6.01 3.74 -9.32
CA PHE A 50 -7.01 4.45 -10.11
C PHE A 50 -8.21 4.88 -9.26
N GLY A 51 -8.73 3.98 -8.44
CA GLY A 51 -9.86 4.24 -7.53
C GLY A 51 -9.55 5.24 -6.43
N GLN A 52 -8.29 5.32 -6.01
CA GLN A 52 -7.79 6.40 -5.14
C GLN A 52 -7.63 7.73 -5.89
N THR A 53 -7.91 7.76 -7.18
CA THR A 53 -7.76 8.96 -8.03
C THR A 53 -6.33 9.54 -8.07
N CYS A 54 -5.31 8.69 -7.98
CA CYS A 54 -3.90 9.09 -8.08
C CYS A 54 -3.53 9.37 -9.55
N PHE A 55 -4.14 10.39 -10.15
CA PHE A 55 -4.04 10.64 -11.59
C PHE A 55 -2.85 11.49 -12.00
N ALA A 56 -2.25 12.22 -11.06
CA ALA A 56 -1.08 13.05 -11.32
C ALA A 56 0.23 12.34 -10.91
N PRO A 57 1.35 12.61 -11.62
CA PRO A 57 2.67 12.13 -11.21
C PRO A 57 3.02 12.59 -9.78
N GLY A 58 3.59 11.69 -8.97
CA GLY A 58 3.90 11.91 -7.56
C GLY A 58 2.75 11.60 -6.60
N GLU A 59 1.52 11.34 -7.09
CA GLU A 59 0.45 10.84 -6.25
C GLU A 59 0.62 9.35 -5.98
N ALA A 60 0.46 8.96 -4.72
CA ALA A 60 0.71 7.62 -4.25
C ALA A 60 -0.42 7.09 -3.37
N LYS A 61 -0.63 5.78 -3.43
CA LYS A 61 -1.50 5.06 -2.50
C LYS A 61 -0.72 3.98 -1.76
N ASN A 62 -1.17 3.63 -0.56
CA ASN A 62 -0.75 2.44 0.15
C ASN A 62 -1.96 1.65 0.64
N THR A 63 -2.05 0.40 0.22
CA THR A 63 -3.06 -0.53 0.73
C THR A 63 -2.49 -1.28 1.93
N TYR A 64 -3.00 -1.02 3.13
CA TYR A 64 -2.63 -1.67 4.38
C TYR A 64 -3.44 -2.96 4.56
N GLY A 65 -3.05 -4.02 3.86
CA GLY A 65 -3.62 -5.37 3.94
C GLY A 65 -2.78 -6.31 4.82
N THR A 66 -2.76 -7.60 4.50
CA THR A 66 -1.85 -8.60 5.10
C THR A 66 -0.39 -8.14 4.99
N GLY A 67 0.02 -7.71 3.80
CA GLY A 67 1.18 -6.86 3.56
C GLY A 67 0.76 -5.43 3.29
N CYS A 68 1.73 -4.56 2.93
CA CYS A 68 1.43 -3.23 2.41
C CYS A 68 1.88 -3.15 0.96
N PHE A 69 1.00 -2.60 0.11
CA PHE A 69 1.27 -2.44 -1.32
C PHE A 69 1.18 -0.98 -1.68
N THR A 70 2.34 -0.41 -1.97
CA THR A 70 2.45 1.01 -2.33
C THR A 70 2.65 1.15 -3.82
N LEU A 71 1.83 1.97 -4.46
CA LEU A 71 1.99 2.38 -5.84
C LEU A 71 2.05 3.89 -5.93
N MET A 72 2.92 4.40 -6.80
CA MET A 72 3.04 5.81 -7.12
C MET A 72 2.95 6.02 -8.62
N ASN A 73 2.08 6.91 -9.05
CA ASN A 73 2.01 7.37 -10.44
C ASN A 73 3.30 8.11 -10.81
N VAL A 74 3.99 7.69 -11.86
CA VAL A 74 5.23 8.31 -12.36
C VAL A 74 5.05 8.97 -13.73
N GLY A 75 3.79 9.09 -14.21
CA GLY A 75 3.48 9.77 -15.47
C GLY A 75 3.57 8.87 -16.70
N ASP A 76 3.88 9.47 -17.84
CA ASP A 76 3.84 8.84 -19.16
C ASP A 76 5.13 8.13 -19.58
N LYS A 77 6.14 8.12 -18.72
CA LYS A 77 7.43 7.46 -18.98
C LYS A 77 7.76 6.48 -17.86
N PRO A 78 8.20 5.25 -18.22
CA PRO A 78 8.61 4.27 -17.22
C PRO A 78 9.89 4.73 -16.51
N VAL A 79 9.93 4.60 -15.20
CA VAL A 79 11.10 4.89 -14.36
C VAL A 79 11.81 3.58 -14.05
N ARG A 80 13.10 3.49 -14.35
CA ARG A 80 13.92 2.35 -13.94
C ARG A 80 14.36 2.53 -12.50
N SER A 81 13.85 1.66 -11.62
CA SER A 81 14.23 1.66 -10.22
C SER A 81 15.68 1.20 -9.99
N ARG A 82 16.35 1.85 -9.03
CA ARG A 82 17.65 1.45 -8.47
C ARG A 82 17.52 0.77 -7.12
N ALA A 83 16.40 0.99 -6.44
CA ALA A 83 16.08 0.39 -5.14
C ALA A 83 15.40 -0.98 -5.25
N GLY A 84 15.19 -1.50 -6.48
CA GLY A 84 14.53 -2.78 -6.71
C GLY A 84 13.00 -2.71 -6.70
N LEU A 85 12.42 -1.50 -6.86
CA LEU A 85 10.98 -1.34 -7.09
C LEU A 85 10.60 -1.89 -8.46
N LEU A 86 9.35 -2.33 -8.59
CA LEU A 86 8.79 -2.73 -9.88
C LEU A 86 8.29 -1.48 -10.63
N THR A 87 8.50 -1.47 -11.95
CA THR A 87 7.84 -0.50 -12.82
C THR A 87 6.79 -1.23 -13.64
N SER A 88 5.56 -0.79 -13.54
CA SER A 88 4.42 -1.40 -14.22
C SER A 88 3.63 -0.36 -15.01
N VAL A 89 2.83 -0.82 -15.97
CA VAL A 89 1.77 0.00 -16.55
C VAL A 89 0.69 0.16 -15.49
N ALA A 90 0.41 1.39 -15.08
CA ALA A 90 -0.67 1.69 -14.14
C ALA A 90 -2.03 1.53 -14.85
N TRP A 91 -2.20 2.21 -15.98
CA TRP A 91 -3.35 2.09 -16.87
C TRP A 91 -3.07 2.64 -18.26
N GLN A 92 -3.93 2.23 -19.19
CA GLN A 92 -4.05 2.88 -20.48
C GLN A 92 -5.50 3.31 -20.69
N VAL A 93 -5.73 4.62 -20.82
CA VAL A 93 -7.05 5.25 -21.01
C VAL A 93 -6.94 6.28 -22.12
N ASN A 94 -7.89 6.26 -23.08
CA ASN A 94 -7.92 7.21 -24.21
C ASN A 94 -6.59 7.28 -24.98
N GLY A 95 -5.92 6.14 -25.19
CA GLY A 95 -4.65 6.05 -25.91
C GLY A 95 -3.43 6.56 -25.15
N LYS A 96 -3.59 7.04 -23.90
CA LYS A 96 -2.48 7.47 -23.03
C LYS A 96 -2.13 6.38 -22.05
N THR A 97 -0.86 6.02 -21.96
CA THR A 97 -0.33 5.08 -20.99
C THR A 97 0.27 5.84 -19.82
N THR A 98 -0.12 5.46 -18.62
CA THR A 98 0.46 5.94 -17.35
C THR A 98 1.23 4.79 -16.70
N TYR A 99 2.39 5.09 -16.13
CA TYR A 99 3.24 4.13 -15.43
C TYR A 99 3.20 4.36 -13.93
N ALA A 100 3.48 3.30 -13.18
CA ALA A 100 3.65 3.34 -11.73
C ALA A 100 4.95 2.69 -11.30
N LEU A 101 5.53 3.21 -10.21
CA LEU A 101 6.44 2.46 -9.36
C LEU A 101 5.62 1.71 -8.33
N GLU A 102 6.02 0.46 -8.08
CA GLU A 102 5.35 -0.44 -7.15
C GLU A 102 6.36 -1.07 -6.21
N GLY A 103 5.99 -1.16 -4.94
CA GLY A 103 6.76 -1.88 -3.94
C GLY A 103 5.86 -2.50 -2.88
N SER A 104 6.37 -3.57 -2.26
CA SER A 104 5.63 -4.35 -1.28
C SER A 104 6.39 -4.44 0.03
N VAL A 105 5.64 -4.31 1.11
CA VAL A 105 6.01 -4.70 2.47
C VAL A 105 5.32 -6.04 2.76
N PHE A 106 6.09 -7.08 3.06
CA PHE A 106 5.53 -8.43 3.17
C PHE A 106 4.62 -8.59 4.38
N ASN A 107 4.96 -7.93 5.49
CA ASN A 107 4.25 -8.06 6.76
C ASN A 107 3.72 -6.70 7.23
N GLY A 108 2.46 -6.43 6.90
CA GLY A 108 1.69 -5.28 7.37
C GLY A 108 0.70 -5.71 8.46
N GLY A 109 -0.58 -5.83 8.11
CA GLY A 109 -1.64 -6.31 9.00
C GLY A 109 -1.42 -7.73 9.54
N SER A 110 -0.65 -8.58 8.83
CA SER A 110 -0.22 -9.88 9.34
C SER A 110 0.56 -9.78 10.66
N THR A 111 1.27 -8.67 10.90
CA THR A 111 1.96 -8.43 12.16
C THR A 111 0.97 -8.19 13.32
N ILE A 112 -0.16 -7.54 13.03
CA ILE A 112 -1.25 -7.37 14.00
C ILE A 112 -1.94 -8.71 14.27
N GLN A 113 -2.17 -9.51 13.22
CA GLN A 113 -2.72 -10.87 13.36
C GLN A 113 -1.80 -11.74 14.21
N TRP A 114 -0.48 -11.69 13.98
CA TRP A 114 0.50 -12.41 14.78
C TRP A 114 0.46 -12.03 16.26
N LEU A 115 0.30 -10.75 16.61
CA LEU A 115 0.09 -10.32 18.00
C LEU A 115 -1.16 -10.93 18.65
N ARG A 116 -2.22 -11.11 17.84
CA ARG A 116 -3.49 -11.67 18.30
C ARG A 116 -3.42 -13.18 18.40
N ASP A 117 -3.03 -13.85 17.34
CA ASP A 117 -3.24 -15.29 17.15
C ASP A 117 -2.12 -16.12 17.81
N GLU A 118 -0.87 -15.64 17.75
CA GLU A 118 0.28 -16.40 18.25
C GLU A 118 0.74 -15.90 19.63
N LEU A 119 0.77 -14.58 19.86
CA LEU A 119 1.26 -14.04 21.13
C LEU A 119 0.15 -13.77 22.15
N GLY A 120 -1.12 -13.73 21.74
CA GLY A 120 -2.24 -13.44 22.64
C GLY A 120 -2.14 -12.09 23.37
N ILE A 121 -1.41 -11.12 22.78
CA ILE A 121 -1.22 -9.79 23.36
C ILE A 121 -2.49 -8.95 23.22
N ILE A 122 -3.25 -9.15 22.16
CA ILE A 122 -4.57 -8.57 21.91
C ILE A 122 -5.56 -9.67 21.58
N SER A 123 -6.86 -9.45 21.79
CA SER A 123 -7.94 -10.40 21.47
C SER A 123 -8.64 -10.11 20.15
N SER A 124 -8.51 -8.86 19.65
CA SER A 124 -9.06 -8.41 18.37
C SER A 124 -8.15 -7.35 17.77
N ALA A 125 -8.20 -7.19 16.43
CA ALA A 125 -7.36 -6.22 15.75
C ALA A 125 -7.61 -4.76 16.22
N PRO A 126 -8.85 -4.28 16.47
CA PRO A 126 -9.07 -2.92 16.96
C PRO A 126 -8.49 -2.67 18.38
N GLU A 127 -8.30 -3.71 19.19
CA GLU A 127 -7.71 -3.56 20.54
C GLU A 127 -6.27 -3.03 20.49
N ILE A 128 -5.56 -3.19 19.37
CA ILE A 128 -4.18 -2.72 19.26
C ILE A 128 -4.08 -1.20 19.42
N ASP A 129 -5.02 -0.45 18.86
CA ASP A 129 -5.05 1.02 18.95
C ASP A 129 -5.28 1.45 20.40
N VAL A 130 -6.27 0.83 21.07
CA VAL A 130 -6.61 1.10 22.45
C VAL A 130 -5.39 0.83 23.35
N LEU A 131 -4.74 -0.31 23.16
CA LEU A 131 -3.59 -0.71 23.95
C LEU A 131 -2.37 0.20 23.66
N ALA A 132 -2.07 0.48 22.41
CA ALA A 132 -0.97 1.36 22.01
C ALA A 132 -1.14 2.80 22.50
N ALA A 133 -2.39 3.29 22.62
CA ALA A 133 -2.68 4.63 23.10
C ALA A 133 -2.44 4.81 24.62
N THR A 134 -2.30 3.71 25.39
CA THR A 134 -2.04 3.78 26.85
C THR A 134 -0.61 4.18 27.22
N VAL A 135 0.30 4.22 26.21
CA VAL A 135 1.70 4.60 26.41
C VAL A 135 2.08 5.71 25.43
N PRO A 136 2.97 6.64 25.78
CA PRO A 136 3.35 7.75 24.91
C PRO A 136 4.19 7.30 23.69
N ASP A 137 4.99 6.24 23.86
CA ASP A 137 5.86 5.67 22.84
C ASP A 137 6.10 4.18 23.10
N SER A 138 6.94 3.53 22.30
CA SER A 138 7.26 2.10 22.46
C SER A 138 8.27 1.79 23.57
N GLY A 139 8.71 2.79 24.36
CA GLY A 139 9.74 2.59 25.40
C GLY A 139 11.09 2.11 24.84
N GLY A 140 11.40 2.46 23.59
CA GLY A 140 12.61 2.01 22.89
C GLY A 140 12.49 0.61 22.26
N VAL A 141 11.33 -0.04 22.38
CA VAL A 141 11.08 -1.34 21.73
C VAL A 141 10.86 -1.14 20.24
N VAL A 142 11.52 -1.98 19.43
CA VAL A 142 11.33 -2.06 18.00
C VAL A 142 11.03 -3.50 17.61
N VAL A 143 9.98 -3.69 16.83
CA VAL A 143 9.65 -4.97 16.20
C VAL A 143 10.09 -4.90 14.73
N VAL A 144 10.86 -5.89 14.29
CA VAL A 144 11.16 -6.10 12.86
C VAL A 144 10.38 -7.32 12.39
N PRO A 145 9.30 -7.16 11.61
CA PRO A 145 8.39 -8.27 11.28
C PRO A 145 8.85 -9.03 10.03
N ALA A 146 10.11 -9.44 10.00
CA ALA A 146 10.69 -10.18 8.88
C ALA A 146 10.32 -11.68 8.91
N PHE A 147 9.02 -12.01 9.07
CA PHE A 147 8.57 -13.41 9.19
C PHE A 147 8.92 -14.25 7.97
N THR A 148 8.89 -13.66 6.78
CA THR A 148 9.23 -14.26 5.50
C THR A 148 10.35 -13.51 4.79
N GLY A 149 11.21 -12.83 5.54
CA GLY A 149 12.21 -11.91 5.01
C GLY A 149 11.72 -10.48 4.92
N LEU A 150 12.54 -9.62 4.33
CA LEU A 150 12.26 -8.19 4.10
C LEU A 150 12.18 -7.91 2.60
N GLY A 151 11.16 -7.14 2.20
CA GLY A 151 11.00 -6.64 0.84
C GLY A 151 11.85 -5.39 0.56
N VAL A 152 11.34 -4.52 -0.32
CA VAL A 152 11.99 -3.25 -0.68
C VAL A 152 12.22 -2.37 0.55
N PRO A 153 13.36 -1.71 0.67
CA PRO A 153 14.54 -1.70 -0.22
C PRO A 153 15.59 -2.76 0.13
N TYR A 154 15.31 -3.64 1.08
CA TYR A 154 16.31 -4.56 1.65
C TYR A 154 16.51 -5.82 0.82
N TRP A 155 15.45 -6.40 0.27
CA TRP A 155 15.44 -7.66 -0.47
C TRP A 155 16.19 -8.78 0.24
N ASP A 156 15.99 -8.90 1.55
CA ASP A 156 16.66 -9.86 2.41
C ASP A 156 15.71 -11.01 2.78
N MET A 157 15.83 -12.12 2.08
CA MET A 157 15.04 -13.33 2.30
C MET A 157 15.52 -14.14 3.53
N TYR A 158 16.72 -13.84 4.04
CA TYR A 158 17.34 -14.50 5.19
C TYR A 158 17.06 -13.76 6.51
N ALA A 159 16.58 -12.53 6.47
CA ALA A 159 16.11 -11.81 7.64
C ALA A 159 14.99 -12.58 8.35
N ARG A 160 14.95 -12.51 9.67
CA ARG A 160 13.85 -13.06 10.49
C ARG A 160 13.34 -12.03 11.50
N GLY A 161 12.10 -12.28 11.98
CA GLY A 161 11.44 -11.41 12.94
C GLY A 161 12.28 -11.22 14.21
N ALA A 162 12.34 -9.96 14.69
CA ALA A 162 13.08 -9.63 15.91
C ALA A 162 12.30 -8.62 16.76
N ILE A 163 12.42 -8.75 18.08
CA ILE A 163 11.96 -7.75 19.04
C ILE A 163 13.20 -7.25 19.82
N LEU A 164 13.51 -5.99 19.66
CA LEU A 164 14.72 -5.39 20.21
C LEU A 164 14.36 -4.23 21.18
N GLY A 165 15.28 -3.91 22.10
CA GLY A 165 15.08 -2.80 23.04
C GLY A 165 14.20 -3.14 24.25
N VAL A 166 13.91 -4.43 24.50
CA VAL A 166 13.12 -4.88 25.64
C VAL A 166 13.86 -4.62 26.94
N THR A 167 13.17 -4.04 27.92
CA THR A 167 13.65 -3.82 29.29
C THR A 167 12.66 -4.43 30.28
N ARG A 168 13.01 -4.42 31.55
CA ARG A 168 12.10 -4.88 32.62
C ARG A 168 10.77 -4.09 32.69
N GLY A 169 10.76 -2.84 32.21
CA GLY A 169 9.56 -1.99 32.14
C GLY A 169 8.71 -2.20 30.90
N THR A 170 9.15 -3.03 29.97
CA THR A 170 8.41 -3.29 28.73
C THR A 170 7.16 -4.10 28.99
N GLY A 171 6.00 -3.57 28.67
CA GLY A 171 4.71 -4.25 28.78
C GLY A 171 4.03 -4.43 27.41
N ARG A 172 2.85 -5.07 27.42
CA ARG A 172 2.03 -5.35 26.24
C ARG A 172 1.77 -4.10 25.37
N ALA A 173 1.51 -2.96 26.01
CA ALA A 173 1.23 -1.70 25.33
C ALA A 173 2.44 -1.19 24.50
N HIS A 174 3.65 -1.35 25.04
CA HIS A 174 4.87 -0.98 24.33
C HIS A 174 5.08 -1.85 23.08
N ILE A 175 4.80 -3.16 23.17
CA ILE A 175 4.89 -4.09 22.04
C ILE A 175 3.82 -3.77 20.99
N ALA A 176 2.57 -3.53 21.40
CA ALA A 176 1.49 -3.14 20.50
C ALA A 176 1.84 -1.83 19.72
N ARG A 177 2.36 -0.84 20.44
CA ARG A 177 2.81 0.41 19.83
C ARG A 177 3.99 0.21 18.88
N ALA A 178 4.96 -0.64 19.24
CA ALA A 178 6.11 -0.98 18.40
C ALA A 178 5.67 -1.68 17.11
N VAL A 179 4.62 -2.51 17.14
CA VAL A 179 4.04 -3.15 15.95
C VAL A 179 3.40 -2.13 15.00
N LEU A 180 2.60 -1.20 15.50
CA LEU A 180 2.06 -0.14 14.63
C LEU A 180 3.18 0.73 14.05
N SER A 181 4.18 1.08 14.88
CA SER A 181 5.33 1.87 14.45
C SER A 181 6.17 1.17 13.38
N CYS A 182 6.35 -0.16 13.46
CA CYS A 182 7.15 -0.89 12.47
C CYS A 182 6.44 -0.99 11.12
N ILE A 183 5.10 -1.09 11.10
CA ILE A 183 4.33 -1.06 9.84
C ILE A 183 4.54 0.30 9.16
N ALA A 184 4.38 1.39 9.91
CA ALA A 184 4.61 2.73 9.39
C ALA A 184 6.06 2.94 8.92
N ALA A 185 7.06 2.41 9.65
CA ALA A 185 8.46 2.52 9.29
C ALA A 185 8.82 1.77 8.00
N GLN A 186 8.29 0.57 7.79
CA GLN A 186 8.49 -0.19 6.54
C GLN A 186 7.90 0.55 5.34
N VAL A 187 6.69 1.09 5.46
CA VAL A 187 6.08 1.91 4.40
C VAL A 187 6.88 3.18 4.18
N THR A 188 7.46 3.77 5.23
CA THR A 188 8.36 4.94 5.10
C THR A 188 9.61 4.59 4.32
N ASP A 189 10.27 3.45 4.59
CA ASP A 189 11.43 2.98 3.81
C ASP A 189 11.09 2.88 2.32
N LEU A 190 9.93 2.29 2.02
CA LEU A 190 9.45 2.08 0.66
C LEU A 190 9.15 3.40 -0.06
N MET A 191 8.45 4.33 0.61
CA MET A 191 8.11 5.64 0.06
C MET A 191 9.34 6.51 -0.20
N LEU A 192 10.35 6.45 0.68
CA LEU A 192 11.62 7.14 0.48
C LEU A 192 12.38 6.60 -0.74
N ALA A 193 12.37 5.27 -0.94
CA ALA A 193 12.95 4.64 -2.12
C ALA A 193 12.21 5.07 -3.41
N MET A 194 10.88 5.11 -3.38
CA MET A 194 10.06 5.59 -4.51
C MET A 194 10.37 7.05 -4.85
N ARG A 195 10.42 7.93 -3.85
CA ARG A 195 10.75 9.35 -4.05
C ARG A 195 12.12 9.54 -4.68
N GLN A 196 13.11 8.77 -4.22
CA GLN A 196 14.46 8.82 -4.76
C GLN A 196 14.53 8.36 -6.22
N ASP A 197 13.86 7.25 -6.55
CA ASP A 197 13.90 6.66 -7.90
C ASP A 197 13.08 7.49 -8.90
N ALA A 198 11.92 8.00 -8.50
CA ALA A 198 11.07 8.84 -9.35
C ALA A 198 11.63 10.25 -9.54
N GLY A 199 12.49 10.72 -8.65
CA GLY A 199 13.02 12.08 -8.68
C GLY A 199 11.96 13.17 -8.49
N CYS A 200 10.83 12.84 -7.89
CA CYS A 200 9.75 13.79 -7.57
C CYS A 200 9.31 13.65 -6.10
N ASP A 201 8.81 14.73 -5.54
CA ASP A 201 8.26 14.72 -4.19
C ASP A 201 6.87 14.10 -4.18
N ILE A 202 6.55 13.43 -3.05
CA ILE A 202 5.25 12.87 -2.78
C ILE A 202 4.54 13.84 -1.84
N ALA A 203 3.49 14.49 -2.34
CA ALA A 203 2.78 15.51 -1.57
C ALA A 203 1.75 14.93 -0.59
N LEU A 204 1.25 13.73 -0.86
CA LEU A 204 0.15 13.09 -0.14
C LEU A 204 0.22 11.58 -0.32
N LEU A 205 0.00 10.83 0.77
CA LEU A 205 -0.23 9.38 0.71
C LEU A 205 -1.71 9.07 0.92
N ARG A 206 -2.33 8.41 -0.03
CA ARG A 206 -3.71 7.90 0.09
C ARG A 206 -3.68 6.50 0.67
N ALA A 207 -4.43 6.27 1.75
CA ALA A 207 -4.39 5.02 2.52
C ALA A 207 -5.72 4.27 2.41
N ASP A 208 -5.66 2.98 2.12
CA ASP A 208 -6.81 2.06 2.15
C ASP A 208 -6.41 0.70 2.72
N GLY A 209 -7.32 -0.27 2.64
CA GLY A 209 -7.14 -1.62 3.18
C GLY A 209 -7.51 -1.75 4.65
N GLY A 210 -7.61 -3.00 5.12
CA GLY A 210 -8.19 -3.30 6.44
C GLY A 210 -7.48 -2.68 7.63
N ALA A 211 -6.15 -2.54 7.62
CA ALA A 211 -5.42 -1.93 8.72
C ALA A 211 -5.40 -0.39 8.68
N SER A 212 -5.87 0.24 7.58
CA SER A 212 -6.00 1.70 7.50
C SER A 212 -7.08 2.28 8.41
N VAL A 213 -7.93 1.44 9.00
CA VAL A 213 -8.91 1.85 10.02
C VAL A 213 -8.25 2.32 11.32
N SER A 214 -7.01 1.94 11.56
CA SER A 214 -6.22 2.36 12.73
C SER A 214 -5.80 3.83 12.59
N ASP A 215 -6.39 4.70 13.41
CA ASP A 215 -6.02 6.11 13.47
C ASP A 215 -4.58 6.27 13.99
N VAL A 216 -4.18 5.42 14.92
CA VAL A 216 -2.82 5.44 15.50
C VAL A 216 -1.78 5.11 14.43
N LEU A 217 -2.03 4.09 13.60
CA LEU A 217 -1.13 3.72 12.50
C LEU A 217 -0.99 4.86 11.49
N LEU A 218 -2.12 5.44 11.03
CA LEU A 218 -2.08 6.47 10.01
C LEU A 218 -1.48 7.79 10.53
N GLN A 219 -1.66 8.11 11.82
CA GLN A 219 -0.98 9.24 12.43
C GLN A 219 0.54 9.01 12.49
N MET A 220 0.98 7.81 12.91
CA MET A 220 2.42 7.44 12.88
C MET A 220 2.99 7.50 11.47
N GLN A 221 2.22 7.10 10.47
CA GLN A 221 2.64 7.16 9.07
C GLN A 221 2.83 8.61 8.60
N ALA A 222 1.88 9.50 8.92
CA ALA A 222 2.01 10.92 8.60
C ALA A 222 3.22 11.56 9.30
N ASP A 223 3.43 11.22 10.57
CA ASP A 223 4.55 11.71 11.36
C ASP A 223 5.91 11.30 10.78
N LEU A 224 6.06 10.02 10.40
CA LEU A 224 7.32 9.49 9.86
C LEU A 224 7.61 9.98 8.44
N LEU A 225 6.60 10.05 7.58
CA LEU A 225 6.76 10.51 6.20
C LEU A 225 6.86 12.04 6.08
N ARG A 226 6.40 12.79 7.08
CA ARG A 226 6.29 14.26 7.06
C ARG A 226 5.39 14.79 5.94
N ILE A 227 4.40 14.00 5.52
CA ILE A 227 3.38 14.38 4.53
C ILE A 227 2.00 14.00 5.07
N PRO A 228 0.93 14.63 4.57
CA PRO A 228 -0.44 14.20 4.89
C PRO A 228 -0.69 12.74 4.48
N VAL A 229 -1.48 12.03 5.29
CA VAL A 229 -2.03 10.72 4.96
C VAL A 229 -3.54 10.83 4.92
N ASP A 230 -4.15 10.49 3.79
CA ASP A 230 -5.57 10.69 3.52
C ASP A 230 -6.30 9.34 3.41
N ARG A 231 -7.21 9.08 4.35
CA ARG A 231 -8.11 7.92 4.33
C ARG A 231 -9.44 8.31 3.68
N PRO A 232 -9.89 7.60 2.62
CA PRO A 232 -11.16 7.87 1.96
C PRO A 232 -12.36 7.38 2.79
N GLU A 233 -13.54 7.94 2.52
CA GLU A 233 -14.81 7.41 3.06
C GLU A 233 -15.09 6.00 2.53
N MET A 234 -14.82 5.77 1.23
CA MET A 234 -14.98 4.48 0.58
C MET A 234 -13.64 3.75 0.54
N VAL A 235 -13.51 2.68 1.32
CA VAL A 235 -12.27 1.89 1.45
C VAL A 235 -12.11 0.82 0.37
N GLU A 236 -13.19 0.48 -0.37
CA GLU A 236 -13.18 -0.50 -1.47
C GLU A 236 -12.70 0.13 -2.79
N THR A 237 -11.54 0.75 -2.74
CA THR A 237 -10.98 1.53 -3.85
C THR A 237 -10.62 0.67 -5.06
N THR A 238 -10.29 -0.61 -4.85
CA THR A 238 -10.04 -1.58 -5.93
C THR A 238 -11.28 -1.81 -6.77
N ALA A 239 -12.43 -2.09 -6.15
CA ALA A 239 -13.68 -2.29 -6.86
C ALA A 239 -14.13 -1.00 -7.57
N PHE A 240 -14.00 0.13 -6.89
CA PHE A 240 -14.31 1.43 -7.50
C PHE A 240 -13.41 1.74 -8.70
N GLY A 241 -12.13 1.44 -8.66
CA GLY A 241 -11.21 1.67 -9.77
C GLY A 241 -11.62 0.92 -11.03
N ALA A 242 -11.99 -0.36 -10.90
CA ALA A 242 -12.51 -1.15 -12.02
C ALA A 242 -13.83 -0.58 -12.57
N ALA A 243 -14.75 -0.18 -11.68
CA ALA A 243 -16.00 0.48 -12.06
C ALA A 243 -15.76 1.82 -12.76
N ALA A 244 -14.80 2.61 -12.26
CA ALA A 244 -14.43 3.91 -12.84
C ALA A 244 -13.87 3.77 -14.27
N LEU A 245 -12.97 2.78 -14.50
CA LEU A 245 -12.46 2.46 -15.82
C LEU A 245 -13.59 2.04 -16.79
N ALA A 246 -14.54 1.24 -16.32
CA ALA A 246 -15.71 0.85 -17.08
C ALA A 246 -16.61 2.07 -17.41
N GLY A 247 -16.89 2.89 -16.40
CA GLY A 247 -17.73 4.06 -16.56
C GLY A 247 -17.18 5.09 -17.55
N LEU A 248 -15.85 5.26 -17.60
CA LEU A 248 -15.21 6.10 -18.62
C LEU A 248 -15.44 5.57 -20.04
N SER A 249 -15.29 4.26 -20.25
CA SER A 249 -15.46 3.70 -21.61
C SER A 249 -16.90 3.66 -22.08
N CYS A 250 -17.87 3.59 -21.14
CA CYS A 250 -19.30 3.67 -21.44
C CYS A 250 -19.85 5.10 -21.51
N GLY A 251 -19.03 6.12 -21.19
CA GLY A 251 -19.48 7.51 -21.11
C GLY A 251 -20.36 7.84 -19.90
N PHE A 252 -20.34 7.01 -18.85
CA PHE A 252 -21.02 7.28 -17.60
C PHE A 252 -20.35 8.43 -16.84
N TRP A 253 -19.01 8.50 -16.86
CA TRP A 253 -18.20 9.64 -16.46
C TRP A 253 -17.45 10.18 -17.68
N ARG A 254 -17.31 11.50 -17.74
CA ARG A 254 -16.72 12.20 -18.88
C ARG A 254 -15.21 12.03 -18.94
N ASP A 255 -14.55 12.18 -17.80
CA ASP A 255 -13.10 12.30 -17.70
C ASP A 255 -12.58 12.00 -16.27
N LEU A 256 -11.25 12.07 -16.12
CA LEU A 256 -10.57 11.86 -14.83
C LEU A 256 -10.83 13.00 -13.84
N GLU A 257 -11.12 14.21 -14.32
CA GLU A 257 -11.41 15.35 -13.45
C GLU A 257 -12.75 15.14 -12.72
N GLU A 258 -13.78 14.69 -13.44
CA GLU A 258 -15.06 14.33 -12.85
C GLU A 258 -14.89 13.20 -11.81
N LEU A 259 -14.13 12.15 -12.14
CA LEU A 259 -13.83 11.06 -11.20
C LEU A 259 -13.14 11.55 -9.93
N SER A 260 -12.22 12.53 -10.05
CA SER A 260 -11.52 13.10 -8.89
C SER A 260 -12.47 13.75 -7.90
N THR A 261 -13.61 14.30 -8.37
CA THR A 261 -14.61 14.94 -7.51
C THR A 261 -15.44 13.95 -6.69
N LEU A 262 -15.45 12.68 -7.08
CA LEU A 262 -16.22 11.63 -6.41
C LEU A 262 -15.52 11.11 -5.14
N ARG A 263 -14.19 11.22 -5.10
CA ARG A 263 -13.43 10.78 -3.95
C ARG A 263 -13.62 11.75 -2.78
N ARG A 264 -14.09 11.25 -1.67
CA ARG A 264 -14.24 12.01 -0.43
C ARG A 264 -13.27 11.49 0.62
N SER A 265 -12.58 12.41 1.29
CA SER A 265 -11.73 12.09 2.44
C SER A 265 -12.60 11.92 3.68
N GLN A 266 -12.45 10.78 4.35
CA GLN A 266 -13.02 10.59 5.68
C GLN A 266 -12.20 11.35 6.71
N ARG A 267 -10.86 11.21 6.62
CA ARG A 267 -9.92 11.90 7.52
C ARG A 267 -8.55 12.07 6.86
N VAL A 268 -7.97 13.24 7.08
CA VAL A 268 -6.59 13.54 6.72
C VAL A 268 -5.77 13.66 8.01
N PHE A 269 -4.70 12.86 8.10
CA PHE A 269 -3.74 12.88 9.20
C PHE A 269 -2.57 13.77 8.79
N LEU A 270 -2.31 14.80 9.55
CA LEU A 270 -1.18 15.71 9.34
C LEU A 270 -0.03 15.33 10.27
N PRO A 271 1.25 15.61 9.89
CA PRO A 271 2.38 15.41 10.78
C PRO A 271 2.25 16.27 12.04
N GLU A 272 2.19 15.64 13.21
CA GLU A 272 2.03 16.31 14.51
C GLU A 272 3.27 16.18 15.39
N ARG A 273 3.99 15.05 15.29
CA ARG A 273 5.17 14.78 16.10
C ARG A 273 6.35 15.69 15.71
N PRO A 274 7.18 16.13 16.68
CA PRO A 274 8.42 16.82 16.36
C PRO A 274 9.31 16.00 15.42
N GLN A 275 9.92 16.66 14.43
CA GLN A 275 10.80 16.01 13.45
C GLN A 275 11.93 15.22 14.13
N ALA A 276 12.53 15.80 15.17
CA ALA A 276 13.65 15.18 15.89
C ALA A 276 13.30 13.82 16.49
N ASP A 277 12.05 13.67 16.98
CA ASP A 277 11.56 12.41 17.56
C ASP A 277 11.34 11.36 16.48
N CYS A 278 10.78 11.76 15.34
CA CYS A 278 10.60 10.91 14.18
C CYS A 278 11.94 10.42 13.64
N ASP A 279 12.92 11.32 13.50
CA ASP A 279 14.26 11.00 13.04
C ASP A 279 14.99 10.05 14.03
N ALA A 280 14.79 10.26 15.33
CA ALA A 280 15.38 9.39 16.36
C ALA A 280 14.80 7.98 16.27
N TYR A 281 13.47 7.86 16.15
CA TYR A 281 12.81 6.57 15.96
C TYR A 281 13.23 5.90 14.64
N TYR A 282 13.29 6.64 13.54
CA TYR A 282 13.67 6.08 12.25
C TYR A 282 15.12 5.59 12.23
N ARG A 283 16.06 6.30 12.89
CA ARG A 283 17.43 5.78 13.09
C ARG A 283 17.44 4.50 13.91
N LEU A 284 16.61 4.41 14.95
CA LEU A 284 16.49 3.20 15.76
C LEU A 284 15.91 2.04 14.95
N TRP A 285 14.90 2.30 14.13
CA TRP A 285 14.34 1.34 13.17
C TRP A 285 15.41 0.79 12.23
N LYS A 286 16.18 1.64 11.57
CA LYS A 286 17.27 1.21 10.65
C LYS A 286 18.31 0.35 11.35
N ARG A 287 18.64 0.65 12.61
CA ARG A 287 19.54 -0.19 13.42
C ARG A 287 18.92 -1.55 13.73
N ALA A 288 17.64 -1.58 14.03
CA ALA A 288 16.93 -2.82 14.33
C ALA A 288 16.85 -3.73 13.10
N VAL A 289 16.53 -3.19 11.93
CA VAL A 289 16.56 -3.92 10.66
C VAL A 289 17.94 -4.55 10.43
N GLY A 290 19.02 -3.78 10.59
CA GLY A 290 20.38 -4.32 10.43
C GLY A 290 20.77 -5.39 11.46
N ARG A 291 19.99 -5.57 12.56
CA ARG A 291 20.19 -6.67 13.52
C ARG A 291 19.35 -7.92 13.19
N ALA A 292 18.28 -7.73 12.41
CA ALA A 292 17.39 -8.81 11.97
C ALA A 292 17.78 -9.35 10.58
N SER A 293 18.62 -8.61 9.86
CA SER A 293 19.12 -9.00 8.52
C SER A 293 20.03 -10.19 8.59
N ASP A 294 20.04 -11.00 7.51
CA ASP A 294 20.95 -12.15 7.30
C ASP A 294 20.98 -13.11 8.50
N TRP A 295 19.81 -13.34 9.12
CA TRP A 295 19.69 -14.16 10.32
C TRP A 295 19.88 -15.65 10.06
N ILE A 296 19.43 -16.14 8.90
CA ILE A 296 19.58 -17.55 8.52
C ILE A 296 20.95 -17.74 7.85
N GLU A 297 21.72 -18.70 8.35
CA GLU A 297 22.96 -19.14 7.71
C GLU A 297 22.67 -19.77 6.34
N HIS A 298 23.56 -19.50 5.37
CA HIS A 298 23.48 -19.98 3.97
C HIS A 298 23.93 -21.43 3.83
#